data_af0a7f1092f8d0309e54a9e978ad3743
#
_entry.id   af0a7f1092f8d0309e54a9e978ad3743
#
_cell.length_a   1.000
_cell.length_b   1.000
_cell.length_c   1.000
_cell.angle_alpha   90.00
_cell.angle_beta   90.00
_cell.angle_gamma   90.00
#
_symmetry.space_group_name_H-M   'P 1'
#
loop_
_entity.id
_entity.type
_entity.pdbx_description
1 polymer ?
#
loop_
_entity_poly.entity_id
_entity_poly.type
_entity_poly.pdbx_seq_one_letter_code
_entity_poly.pdbx_strand_id
1 'polypeptide(L)'
;MLSSATAAFFGYRKDSKRLVIDETEAPMVRELFTLYATDHYSMKQIENLFWEKGYRNHNGKKIAHTTMSGMIANPKYKGYYVGNKVRIVDMFTKKQKFLPPEEWVMFKDESGEIVPAIVSEELWDAANAVLTRRSKDVKRRQNLCNHDNLLTGKLFCTHCGAAYYRRDAKDRKGNVNSKWVCSGKIKNGKDSCPSLPLYEQELKPVLMDVFKEGRCQRR
;
A
#
# COMPACT_ATOMS: atom_id res chain seq x y z
N MET A 1 -28.49 -25.43 5.42
CA MET A 1 -27.19 -25.12 6.04
C MET A 1 -26.25 -24.71 4.91
N LEU A 2 -26.05 -23.41 4.73
CA LEU A 2 -25.14 -22.89 3.70
C LEU A 2 -23.72 -23.09 4.23
N SER A 3 -22.97 -23.99 3.59
CA SER A 3 -21.55 -24.20 3.80
C SER A 3 -20.83 -22.87 3.65
N SER A 4 -20.11 -22.47 4.70
CA SER A 4 -19.19 -21.33 4.72
C SER A 4 -18.18 -21.51 3.57
N ALA A 5 -18.46 -20.88 2.42
CA ALA A 5 -17.51 -20.74 1.35
C ALA A 5 -16.34 -19.92 1.88
N THR A 6 -15.21 -20.55 2.10
CA THR A 6 -13.93 -19.87 2.40
C THR A 6 -13.74 -18.80 1.33
N ALA A 7 -13.69 -17.53 1.71
CA ALA A 7 -13.63 -16.39 0.80
C ALA A 7 -12.51 -16.61 -0.23
N ALA A 8 -12.90 -16.78 -1.47
CA ALA A 8 -11.97 -16.85 -2.58
C ALA A 8 -11.35 -15.46 -2.83
N PHE A 9 -10.32 -15.40 -3.65
CA PHE A 9 -9.76 -14.12 -4.11
C PHE A 9 -10.82 -13.37 -4.93
N PHE A 10 -10.77 -12.06 -4.93
CA PHE A 10 -11.64 -11.25 -5.81
C PHE A 10 -11.58 -11.76 -7.25
N GLY A 11 -12.74 -11.88 -7.87
CA GLY A 11 -12.87 -12.39 -9.24
C GLY A 11 -12.88 -13.91 -9.37
N TYR A 12 -12.78 -14.65 -8.26
CA TYR A 12 -12.85 -16.11 -8.26
C TYR A 12 -13.78 -16.65 -7.19
N ARG A 13 -14.48 -17.72 -7.55
CA ARG A 13 -15.15 -18.63 -6.60
C ARG A 13 -14.37 -19.92 -6.50
N LYS A 14 -14.33 -20.51 -5.32
CA LYS A 14 -13.70 -21.82 -5.09
C LYS A 14 -14.73 -22.89 -5.33
N ASP A 15 -14.45 -23.79 -6.26
CA ASP A 15 -15.19 -25.01 -6.48
C ASP A 15 -14.29 -26.21 -6.20
N SER A 16 -14.52 -26.83 -5.03
CA SER A 16 -13.69 -27.94 -4.53
C SER A 16 -12.18 -27.61 -4.50
N LYS A 17 -11.42 -28.11 -5.46
CA LYS A 17 -9.98 -27.86 -5.62
C LYS A 17 -9.63 -26.88 -6.75
N ARG A 18 -10.65 -26.39 -7.47
CA ARG A 18 -10.49 -25.49 -8.64
C ARG A 18 -10.96 -24.09 -8.30
N LEU A 19 -10.44 -23.13 -9.03
CA LEU A 19 -10.93 -21.75 -9.05
C LEU A 19 -11.83 -21.60 -10.28
N VAL A 20 -12.97 -20.97 -10.11
CA VAL A 20 -13.88 -20.63 -11.20
C VAL A 20 -14.01 -19.09 -11.22
N ILE A 21 -13.94 -18.51 -12.41
CA ILE A 21 -14.09 -17.06 -12.57
C ILE A 21 -15.49 -16.63 -12.11
N ASP A 22 -15.55 -15.62 -11.25
CA ASP A 22 -16.77 -14.95 -10.89
C ASP A 22 -17.04 -13.80 -11.84
N GLU A 23 -17.97 -13.97 -12.75
CA GLU A 23 -18.28 -12.95 -13.77
C GLU A 23 -18.86 -11.66 -13.20
N THR A 24 -19.24 -11.64 -11.94
CA THR A 24 -19.70 -10.40 -11.28
C THR A 24 -18.53 -9.55 -10.78
N GLU A 25 -17.44 -10.20 -10.38
CA GLU A 25 -16.24 -9.53 -9.85
C GLU A 25 -15.09 -9.42 -10.89
N ALA A 26 -15.02 -10.32 -11.85
CA ALA A 26 -13.96 -10.36 -12.86
C ALA A 26 -13.82 -9.05 -13.67
N PRO A 27 -14.88 -8.33 -14.05
CA PRO A 27 -14.77 -7.05 -14.72
C PRO A 27 -14.01 -6.02 -13.91
N MET A 28 -14.25 -5.94 -12.60
CA MET A 28 -13.54 -5.05 -11.68
C MET A 28 -12.05 -5.40 -11.63
N VAL A 29 -11.70 -6.70 -11.62
CA VAL A 29 -10.30 -7.14 -11.62
C VAL A 29 -9.61 -6.74 -12.93
N ARG A 30 -10.23 -6.99 -14.08
CA ARG A 30 -9.69 -6.58 -15.40
C ARG A 30 -9.47 -5.08 -15.47
N GLU A 31 -10.43 -4.30 -14.98
CA GLU A 31 -10.33 -2.84 -14.92
C GLU A 31 -9.19 -2.37 -14.02
N LEU A 32 -8.99 -3.02 -12.84
CA LEU A 32 -7.88 -2.72 -11.95
C LEU A 32 -6.53 -2.85 -12.67
N PHE A 33 -6.31 -3.97 -13.35
CA PHE A 33 -5.06 -4.20 -14.06
C PHE A 33 -4.87 -3.23 -15.22
N THR A 34 -5.92 -2.98 -16.01
CA THR A 34 -5.88 -2.03 -17.14
C THR A 34 -5.53 -0.63 -16.66
N LEU A 35 -6.24 -0.08 -15.68
CA LEU A 35 -5.99 1.26 -15.17
C LEU A 35 -4.59 1.40 -14.57
N TYR A 36 -4.15 0.38 -13.82
CA TYR A 36 -2.86 0.45 -13.15
C TYR A 36 -1.68 0.30 -14.11
N ALA A 37 -1.81 -0.51 -15.15
CA ALA A 37 -0.78 -0.70 -16.19
C ALA A 37 -0.52 0.58 -17.00
N THR A 38 -1.50 1.48 -17.11
CA THR A 38 -1.30 2.78 -17.78
C THR A 38 -0.32 3.71 -17.06
N ASP A 39 -0.01 3.43 -15.78
CA ASP A 39 0.80 4.28 -14.88
C ASP A 39 0.23 5.68 -14.59
N HIS A 40 -0.95 6.01 -15.12
CA HIS A 40 -1.57 7.32 -14.88
C HIS A 40 -2.28 7.40 -13.51
N TYR A 41 -2.73 6.27 -12.97
CA TYR A 41 -3.48 6.19 -11.74
C TYR A 41 -2.64 5.66 -10.59
N SER A 42 -2.71 6.32 -9.45
CA SER A 42 -2.22 5.75 -8.18
C SER A 42 -3.24 4.76 -7.64
N MET A 43 -2.81 3.80 -6.78
CA MET A 43 -3.72 2.88 -6.10
C MET A 43 -4.84 3.60 -5.34
N LYS A 44 -4.54 4.77 -4.76
CA LYS A 44 -5.53 5.55 -4.00
C LYS A 44 -6.57 6.22 -4.91
N GLN A 45 -6.17 6.63 -6.10
CA GLN A 45 -7.11 7.15 -7.10
C GLN A 45 -8.02 6.02 -7.60
N ILE A 46 -7.48 4.83 -7.85
CA ILE A 46 -8.29 3.66 -8.26
C ILE A 46 -9.26 3.26 -7.14
N GLU A 47 -8.82 3.27 -5.88
CA GLU A 47 -9.69 3.01 -4.72
C GLU A 47 -10.91 3.95 -4.68
N ASN A 48 -10.70 5.25 -4.94
CA ASN A 48 -11.77 6.23 -4.98
C ASN A 48 -12.68 6.03 -6.21
N LEU A 49 -12.10 5.82 -7.39
CA LEU A 49 -12.83 5.56 -8.62
C LEU A 49 -13.73 4.31 -8.50
N PHE A 50 -13.21 3.24 -7.90
CA PHE A 50 -13.97 2.01 -7.69
C PHE A 50 -15.11 2.21 -6.69
N TRP A 51 -14.88 3.03 -5.67
CA TRP A 51 -15.97 3.41 -4.76
C TRP A 51 -17.09 4.18 -5.46
N GLU A 52 -16.76 5.13 -6.32
CA GLU A 52 -17.72 5.90 -7.11
C GLU A 52 -18.50 5.02 -8.09
N LYS A 53 -17.82 4.03 -8.71
CA LYS A 53 -18.44 3.04 -9.60
C LYS A 53 -19.29 2.00 -8.88
N GLY A 54 -19.34 2.01 -7.55
CA GLY A 54 -20.13 1.06 -6.78
C GLY A 54 -19.42 -0.26 -6.47
N TYR A 55 -18.16 -0.44 -6.84
CA TYR A 55 -17.41 -1.64 -6.44
C TYR A 55 -17.16 -1.65 -4.94
N ARG A 56 -17.44 -2.78 -4.32
CA ARG A 56 -17.35 -2.98 -2.86
C ARG A 56 -16.60 -4.27 -2.56
N ASN A 57 -16.02 -4.34 -1.38
CA ASN A 57 -15.54 -5.62 -0.86
C ASN A 57 -16.70 -6.46 -0.32
N HIS A 58 -16.46 -7.72 0.04
CA HIS A 58 -17.48 -8.65 0.56
C HIS A 58 -18.21 -8.13 1.82
N ASN A 59 -17.69 -7.09 2.48
CA ASN A 59 -18.30 -6.43 3.64
C ASN A 59 -19.01 -5.12 3.28
N GLY A 60 -19.24 -4.83 2.00
CA GLY A 60 -19.86 -3.60 1.52
C GLY A 60 -19.02 -2.33 1.68
N LYS A 61 -17.73 -2.45 2.02
CA LYS A 61 -16.81 -1.31 2.24
C LYS A 61 -15.92 -1.07 1.01
N LYS A 62 -15.16 0.03 1.03
CA LYS A 62 -14.13 0.31 0.02
C LYS A 62 -13.14 -0.86 -0.08
N ILE A 63 -12.75 -1.19 -1.30
CA ILE A 63 -11.66 -2.12 -1.53
C ILE A 63 -10.36 -1.36 -1.26
N ALA A 64 -9.65 -1.74 -0.19
CA ALA A 64 -8.46 -1.03 0.23
C ALA A 64 -7.34 -1.12 -0.82
N HIS A 65 -6.58 -0.03 -1.00
CA HIS A 65 -5.43 0.01 -1.92
C HIS A 65 -4.38 -1.08 -1.63
N THR A 66 -4.24 -1.52 -0.36
CA THR A 66 -3.37 -2.65 0.01
C THR A 66 -3.87 -3.97 -0.55
N THR A 67 -5.19 -4.19 -0.55
CA THR A 67 -5.83 -5.36 -1.18
C THR A 67 -5.61 -5.36 -2.69
N MET A 68 -5.82 -4.21 -3.35
CA MET A 68 -5.59 -4.05 -4.79
C MET A 68 -4.12 -4.31 -5.16
N SER A 69 -3.17 -3.83 -4.34
CA SER A 69 -1.75 -4.11 -4.52
C SER A 69 -1.44 -5.61 -4.43
N GLY A 70 -2.06 -6.30 -3.46
CA GLY A 70 -1.97 -7.75 -3.34
C GLY A 70 -2.59 -8.50 -4.52
N MET A 71 -3.68 -7.98 -5.10
CA MET A 71 -4.28 -8.55 -6.32
C MET A 71 -3.32 -8.44 -7.50
N ILE A 72 -2.73 -7.27 -7.76
CA ILE A 72 -1.79 -7.06 -8.86
C ILE A 72 -0.57 -7.98 -8.72
N ALA A 73 -0.05 -8.15 -7.51
CA ALA A 73 1.10 -9.01 -7.27
C ALA A 73 0.82 -10.51 -7.33
N ASN A 74 -0.45 -10.93 -7.43
CA ASN A 74 -0.80 -12.35 -7.36
C ASN A 74 -0.78 -13.01 -8.75
N PRO A 75 0.14 -13.96 -9.03
CA PRO A 75 0.25 -14.61 -10.32
C PRO A 75 -0.95 -15.48 -10.74
N LYS A 76 -1.85 -15.79 -9.81
CA LYS A 76 -3.08 -16.54 -10.13
C LYS A 76 -3.95 -15.83 -11.15
N TYR A 77 -3.94 -14.50 -11.17
CA TYR A 77 -4.73 -13.72 -12.12
C TYR A 77 -4.29 -13.89 -13.57
N LYS A 78 -3.04 -14.29 -13.81
CA LYS A 78 -2.53 -14.66 -15.13
C LYS A 78 -2.54 -16.17 -15.41
N GLY A 79 -3.25 -16.96 -14.59
CA GLY A 79 -3.42 -18.40 -14.79
C GLY A 79 -2.25 -19.26 -14.28
N TYR A 80 -1.53 -18.79 -13.27
CA TYR A 80 -0.45 -19.56 -12.65
C TYR A 80 -0.88 -20.17 -11.32
N TYR A 81 -0.60 -21.43 -11.16
CA TYR A 81 -0.65 -22.06 -9.84
C TYR A 81 0.55 -21.62 -9.01
N VAL A 82 0.30 -21.26 -7.77
CA VAL A 82 1.35 -20.81 -6.86
C VAL A 82 1.24 -21.55 -5.54
N GLY A 83 2.27 -22.30 -5.22
CA GLY A 83 2.40 -23.05 -3.98
C GLY A 83 3.68 -22.69 -3.23
N ASN A 84 3.90 -23.37 -2.09
CA ASN A 84 5.11 -23.27 -1.26
C ASN A 84 5.51 -21.83 -0.87
N LYS A 85 4.52 -20.98 -0.57
CA LYS A 85 4.76 -19.59 -0.14
C LYS A 85 5.29 -19.47 1.28
N VAL A 86 5.15 -20.53 2.07
CA VAL A 86 5.45 -20.55 3.51
C VAL A 86 6.20 -21.82 3.84
N ARG A 87 7.29 -21.70 4.60
CA ARG A 87 8.02 -22.82 5.20
C ARG A 87 7.81 -22.83 6.70
N ILE A 88 7.51 -24.01 7.26
CA ILE A 88 7.51 -24.20 8.71
C ILE A 88 8.97 -24.28 9.17
N VAL A 89 9.39 -23.35 10.02
CA VAL A 89 10.76 -23.28 10.52
C VAL A 89 10.92 -24.14 11.78
N ASP A 90 9.86 -24.25 12.57
CA ASP A 90 9.84 -25.05 13.80
C ASP A 90 8.53 -25.82 13.86
N MET A 91 8.64 -27.14 13.90
CA MET A 91 7.47 -28.04 13.92
C MET A 91 6.72 -27.99 15.26
N PHE A 92 7.40 -27.70 16.36
CA PHE A 92 6.79 -27.68 17.69
C PHE A 92 5.97 -26.43 17.93
N THR A 93 6.54 -25.26 17.61
CA THR A 93 5.86 -23.97 17.75
C THR A 93 5.03 -23.58 16.52
N LYS A 94 5.08 -24.39 15.45
CA LYS A 94 4.46 -24.10 14.13
C LYS A 94 4.84 -22.75 13.56
N LYS A 95 6.02 -22.23 13.95
CA LYS A 95 6.53 -20.96 13.46
C LYS A 95 6.77 -21.03 11.97
N GLN A 96 6.14 -20.11 11.24
CA GLN A 96 6.20 -20.05 9.79
C GLN A 96 7.06 -18.87 9.35
N LYS A 97 7.78 -19.06 8.23
CA LYS A 97 8.51 -18.02 7.51
C LYS A 97 7.94 -17.93 6.10
N PHE A 98 7.57 -16.72 5.68
CA PHE A 98 7.21 -16.47 4.30
C PHE A 98 8.48 -16.51 3.42
N LEU A 99 8.39 -17.25 2.33
CA LEU A 99 9.47 -17.36 1.36
C LEU A 99 9.40 -16.20 0.36
N PRO A 100 10.56 -15.74 -0.15
CA PRO A 100 10.57 -14.76 -1.23
C PRO A 100 9.98 -15.38 -2.53
N PRO A 101 9.47 -14.55 -3.45
CA PRO A 101 8.81 -15.03 -4.67
C PRO A 101 9.65 -15.96 -5.53
N GLU A 102 10.98 -15.84 -5.48
CA GLU A 102 11.93 -16.68 -6.23
C GLU A 102 11.95 -18.14 -5.74
N GLU A 103 11.57 -18.38 -4.47
CA GLU A 103 11.47 -19.71 -3.86
C GLU A 103 10.07 -20.33 -3.98
N TRP A 104 9.10 -19.62 -4.55
CA TRP A 104 7.76 -20.15 -4.73
C TRP A 104 7.72 -21.19 -5.85
N VAL A 105 6.90 -22.22 -5.67
CA VAL A 105 6.60 -23.16 -6.73
C VAL A 105 5.50 -22.54 -7.59
N MET A 106 5.86 -22.17 -8.82
CA MET A 106 4.93 -21.58 -9.78
C MET A 106 4.95 -22.37 -11.08
N PHE A 107 3.78 -22.69 -11.60
CA PHE A 107 3.63 -23.28 -12.93
C PHE A 107 2.34 -22.75 -13.58
N LYS A 108 2.39 -22.60 -14.89
CA LYS A 108 1.26 -22.15 -15.68
C LYS A 108 0.24 -23.27 -15.78
N ASP A 109 -1.03 -22.96 -15.60
CA ASP A 109 -2.13 -23.84 -15.91
C ASP A 109 -2.56 -23.63 -17.37
N GLU A 110 -1.96 -24.40 -18.28
CA GLU A 110 -2.24 -24.28 -19.71
C GLU A 110 -3.67 -24.70 -20.06
N SER A 111 -4.25 -25.58 -19.28
CA SER A 111 -5.64 -26.03 -19.48
C SER A 111 -6.67 -25.03 -19.00
N GLY A 112 -6.29 -24.15 -18.04
CA GLY A 112 -7.20 -23.24 -17.36
C GLY A 112 -8.25 -23.91 -16.48
N GLU A 113 -8.08 -25.23 -16.21
CA GLU A 113 -9.05 -25.99 -15.41
C GLU A 113 -8.92 -25.79 -13.91
N ILE A 114 -7.70 -25.49 -13.42
CA ILE A 114 -7.41 -25.32 -11.99
C ILE A 114 -7.43 -23.84 -11.61
N VAL A 115 -6.75 -23.01 -12.40
CA VAL A 115 -6.62 -21.56 -12.19
C VAL A 115 -6.84 -20.82 -13.51
N PRO A 116 -8.09 -20.59 -13.94
CA PRO A 116 -8.34 -19.87 -15.18
C PRO A 116 -7.82 -18.42 -15.08
N ALA A 117 -7.19 -17.94 -16.14
CA ALA A 117 -6.67 -16.56 -16.21
C ALA A 117 -7.81 -15.54 -16.35
N ILE A 118 -7.81 -14.49 -15.51
CA ILE A 118 -8.71 -13.34 -15.66
C ILE A 118 -8.09 -12.25 -16.54
N VAL A 119 -6.77 -12.11 -16.53
CA VAL A 119 -6.01 -11.14 -17.31
C VAL A 119 -4.91 -11.84 -18.13
N SER A 120 -4.49 -11.22 -19.21
CA SER A 120 -3.37 -11.74 -20.02
C SER A 120 -2.04 -11.61 -19.28
N GLU A 121 -1.05 -12.41 -19.67
CA GLU A 121 0.29 -12.34 -19.08
C GLU A 121 0.93 -10.96 -19.30
N GLU A 122 0.78 -10.41 -20.51
CA GLU A 122 1.32 -9.09 -20.87
C GLU A 122 0.76 -7.99 -19.98
N LEU A 123 -0.57 -8.00 -19.74
CA LEU A 123 -1.23 -7.01 -18.91
C LEU A 123 -0.81 -7.16 -17.43
N TRP A 124 -0.67 -8.40 -16.96
CA TRP A 124 -0.17 -8.68 -15.61
C TRP A 124 1.27 -8.20 -15.45
N ASP A 125 2.15 -8.48 -16.40
CA ASP A 125 3.55 -8.09 -16.37
C ASP A 125 3.70 -6.55 -16.43
N ALA A 126 2.94 -5.86 -17.28
CA ALA A 126 2.91 -4.41 -17.34
C ALA A 126 2.50 -3.77 -16.01
N ALA A 127 1.43 -4.27 -15.38
CA ALA A 127 0.98 -3.76 -14.08
C ALA A 127 2.02 -4.01 -12.98
N ASN A 128 2.68 -5.18 -12.97
CA ASN A 128 3.72 -5.50 -12.00
C ASN A 128 5.01 -4.72 -12.22
N ALA A 129 5.37 -4.37 -13.45
CA ALA A 129 6.49 -3.47 -13.74
C ALA A 129 6.26 -2.09 -13.10
N VAL A 130 5.03 -1.55 -13.23
CA VAL A 130 4.63 -0.29 -12.58
C VAL A 130 4.70 -0.42 -11.06
N LEU A 131 4.15 -1.51 -10.49
CA LEU A 131 4.15 -1.75 -9.05
C LEU A 131 5.57 -1.81 -8.49
N THR A 132 6.46 -2.55 -9.14
CA THR A 132 7.86 -2.73 -8.75
C THR A 132 8.63 -1.41 -8.81
N ARG A 133 8.47 -0.64 -9.90
CA ARG A 133 9.10 0.66 -10.06
C ARG A 133 8.66 1.63 -8.96
N ARG A 134 7.35 1.74 -8.72
CA ARG A 134 6.80 2.62 -7.66
C ARG A 134 7.25 2.19 -6.26
N SER A 135 7.34 0.89 -6.00
CA SER A 135 7.86 0.37 -4.72
C SER A 135 9.33 0.73 -4.50
N LYS A 136 10.18 0.60 -5.54
CA LYS A 136 11.59 1.02 -5.49
C LYS A 136 11.71 2.52 -5.24
N ASP A 137 10.89 3.34 -5.89
CA ASP A 137 10.87 4.80 -5.70
C ASP A 137 10.44 5.21 -4.30
N VAL A 138 9.48 4.51 -3.69
CA VAL A 138 9.08 4.73 -2.30
C VAL A 138 10.21 4.37 -1.35
N LYS A 139 10.84 3.19 -1.52
CA LYS A 139 11.98 2.76 -0.70
C LYS A 139 13.16 3.73 -0.82
N ARG A 140 13.49 4.18 -2.04
CA ARG A 140 14.54 5.17 -2.27
C ARG A 140 14.25 6.48 -1.54
N ARG A 141 13.00 6.96 -1.58
CA ARG A 141 12.60 8.18 -0.86
C ARG A 141 12.59 7.99 0.66
N GLN A 142 12.22 6.82 1.17
CA GLN A 142 12.30 6.50 2.60
C GLN A 142 13.72 6.49 3.12
N ASN A 143 14.68 5.98 2.34
CA ASN A 143 16.10 6.00 2.71
C ASN A 143 16.72 7.40 2.69
N LEU A 144 16.12 8.35 1.97
CA LEU A 144 16.51 9.76 1.97
C LEU A 144 15.91 10.55 3.14
N CYS A 145 14.84 10.06 3.75
CA CYS A 145 14.25 10.62 4.96
C CYS A 145 15.00 10.06 6.17
N ASN A 146 16.07 10.76 6.59
CA ASN A 146 16.81 10.37 7.78
C ASN A 146 15.91 10.50 9.01
N HIS A 147 15.62 9.37 9.67
CA HIS A 147 14.75 9.29 10.84
C HIS A 147 15.41 9.78 12.14
N ASP A 148 16.69 10.19 12.09
CA ASP A 148 17.47 10.63 13.23
C ASP A 148 17.18 12.07 13.68
N ASN A 149 16.07 12.67 13.26
CA ASN A 149 15.70 13.99 13.73
C ASN A 149 15.07 13.92 15.12
N LEU A 150 15.58 14.73 16.05
CA LEU A 150 15.16 14.84 17.45
C LEU A 150 13.65 15.04 17.65
N LEU A 151 12.95 15.59 16.66
CA LEU A 151 11.53 15.92 16.73
C LEU A 151 10.64 14.80 16.15
N THR A 152 11.22 13.76 15.58
CA THR A 152 10.47 12.61 15.04
C THR A 152 9.64 11.95 16.14
N GLY A 153 8.32 11.84 15.91
CA GLY A 153 7.38 11.26 16.88
C GLY A 153 7.03 12.16 18.08
N LYS A 154 7.52 13.41 18.14
CA LYS A 154 7.27 14.35 19.24
C LYS A 154 6.36 15.51 18.85
N LEU A 155 6.14 15.76 17.57
CA LEU A 155 5.26 16.81 17.07
C LEU A 155 3.90 16.22 16.72
N PHE A 156 2.85 16.78 17.31
CA PHE A 156 1.46 16.37 17.06
C PHE A 156 0.61 17.56 16.60
N CYS A 157 -0.34 17.27 15.72
CA CYS A 157 -1.24 18.26 15.19
C CYS A 157 -2.31 18.63 16.24
N THR A 158 -2.45 19.90 16.56
CA THR A 158 -3.46 20.40 17.51
C THR A 158 -4.90 20.25 16.99
N HIS A 159 -5.10 20.19 15.66
CA HIS A 159 -6.42 20.07 15.06
C HIS A 159 -6.94 18.62 15.01
N CYS A 160 -6.07 17.64 14.68
CA CYS A 160 -6.50 16.25 14.46
C CYS A 160 -5.75 15.22 15.29
N GLY A 161 -4.85 15.63 16.18
CA GLY A 161 -4.06 14.73 17.04
C GLY A 161 -3.01 13.87 16.33
N ALA A 162 -2.95 13.90 14.99
CA ALA A 162 -2.03 13.08 14.23
C ALA A 162 -0.58 13.58 14.32
N ALA A 163 0.39 12.65 14.31
CA ALA A 163 1.80 13.02 14.32
C ALA A 163 2.20 13.78 13.05
N TYR A 164 3.16 14.70 13.17
CA TYR A 164 3.79 15.31 12.02
C TYR A 164 4.90 14.42 11.46
N TYR A 165 4.97 14.35 10.13
CA TYR A 165 6.03 13.67 9.41
C TYR A 165 6.97 14.67 8.74
N ARG A 166 8.28 14.46 8.93
CA ARG A 166 9.30 15.26 8.27
C ARG A 166 9.35 14.92 6.78
N ARG A 167 9.41 15.94 5.95
CA ARG A 167 9.59 15.84 4.50
C ARG A 167 10.64 16.84 4.04
N ASP A 168 11.59 16.34 3.29
CA ASP A 168 12.60 17.15 2.63
C ASP A 168 12.12 17.46 1.21
N ALA A 169 12.08 18.72 0.86
CA ALA A 169 11.79 19.19 -0.49
C ALA A 169 13.01 19.95 -1.01
N LYS A 170 13.44 19.65 -2.23
CA LYS A 170 14.46 20.43 -2.93
C LYS A 170 13.79 21.58 -3.66
N ASP A 171 14.33 22.78 -3.51
CA ASP A 171 13.94 23.91 -4.32
C ASP A 171 14.52 23.82 -5.73
N ARG A 172 14.19 24.77 -6.61
CA ARG A 172 14.70 24.83 -7.98
C ARG A 172 16.23 25.03 -8.04
N LYS A 173 16.84 25.51 -6.96
CA LYS A 173 18.29 25.76 -6.83
C LYS A 173 19.01 24.56 -6.19
N GLY A 174 18.29 23.48 -5.85
CA GLY A 174 18.85 22.30 -5.24
C GLY A 174 19.00 22.35 -3.71
N ASN A 175 18.60 23.45 -3.06
CA ASN A 175 18.63 23.55 -1.60
C ASN A 175 17.57 22.66 -0.98
N VAL A 176 17.89 22.00 0.12
CA VAL A 176 16.95 21.13 0.84
C VAL A 176 16.20 21.95 1.87
N ASN A 177 14.90 22.11 1.67
CA ASN A 177 13.99 22.72 2.63
C ASN A 177 13.21 21.62 3.36
N SER A 178 13.57 21.39 4.61
CA SER A 178 12.90 20.42 5.47
C SER A 178 11.66 21.04 6.11
N LYS A 179 10.55 20.33 5.99
CA LYS A 179 9.27 20.74 6.59
C LYS A 179 8.56 19.57 7.24
N TRP A 180 7.76 19.86 8.23
CA TRP A 180 6.90 18.92 8.93
C TRP A 180 5.46 19.07 8.44
N VAL A 181 4.83 17.97 8.07
CA VAL A 181 3.45 17.96 7.54
C VAL A 181 2.62 16.99 8.38
N CYS A 182 1.41 17.37 8.71
CA CYS A 182 0.46 16.55 9.45
C CYS A 182 0.19 15.23 8.71
N SER A 183 0.36 14.09 9.40
CA SER A 183 0.15 12.77 8.80
C SER A 183 -1.33 12.51 8.46
N GLY A 184 -2.26 13.14 9.16
CA GLY A 184 -3.68 13.10 8.81
C GLY A 184 -3.93 13.68 7.41
N LYS A 185 -3.32 14.83 7.12
CA LYS A 185 -3.36 15.49 5.81
C LYS A 185 -2.72 14.65 4.70
N ILE A 186 -1.65 13.92 5.02
CA ILE A 186 -0.97 13.04 4.08
C ILE A 186 -1.81 11.80 3.76
N LYS A 187 -2.45 11.23 4.77
CA LYS A 187 -3.22 9.98 4.64
C LYS A 187 -4.60 10.19 4.02
N ASN A 188 -5.28 11.26 4.43
CA ASN A 188 -6.68 11.49 4.12
C ASN A 188 -6.93 12.60 3.08
N GLY A 189 -5.86 13.24 2.57
CA GLY A 189 -5.95 14.33 1.59
C GLY A 189 -5.77 15.72 2.20
N LYS A 190 -5.55 16.73 1.33
CA LYS A 190 -5.22 18.10 1.75
C LYS A 190 -6.29 18.77 2.61
N ASP A 191 -7.54 18.45 2.36
CA ASP A 191 -8.69 19.10 2.99
C ASP A 191 -9.11 18.44 4.32
N SER A 192 -8.51 17.30 4.67
CA SER A 192 -8.82 16.54 5.88
C SER A 192 -8.36 17.20 7.19
N CYS A 193 -7.48 18.19 7.11
CA CYS A 193 -6.99 18.92 8.28
C CYS A 193 -6.53 20.33 7.89
N PRO A 194 -6.92 21.40 8.63
CA PRO A 194 -6.55 22.77 8.31
C PRO A 194 -5.08 23.12 8.66
N SER A 195 -4.34 22.19 9.31
CA SER A 195 -2.98 22.45 9.77
C SER A 195 -2.05 22.91 8.65
N LEU A 196 -1.19 23.87 8.95
CA LEU A 196 -0.14 24.34 8.05
C LEU A 196 1.13 23.47 8.17
N PRO A 197 1.96 23.40 7.13
CA PRO A 197 3.28 22.80 7.24
C PRO A 197 4.17 23.67 8.13
N LEU A 198 4.98 23.05 8.97
CA LEU A 198 5.95 23.72 9.83
C LEU A 198 7.34 23.59 9.20
N TYR A 199 7.99 24.69 8.90
CA TYR A 199 9.34 24.69 8.35
C TYR A 199 10.38 24.55 9.45
N GLU A 200 11.39 23.73 9.22
CA GLU A 200 12.42 23.45 10.24
C GLU A 200 13.20 24.72 10.63
N GLN A 201 13.37 25.64 9.69
CA GLN A 201 14.01 26.93 9.93
C GLN A 201 13.22 27.83 10.92
N GLU A 202 11.89 27.74 10.90
CA GLU A 202 11.01 28.49 11.80
C GLU A 202 10.87 27.81 13.18
N LEU A 203 10.88 26.46 13.17
CA LEU A 203 10.75 25.66 14.39
C LEU A 203 11.97 25.76 15.31
N LYS A 204 13.18 25.78 14.75
CA LYS A 204 14.42 25.79 15.55
C LYS A 204 14.52 26.97 16.52
N PRO A 205 14.30 28.22 16.11
CA PRO A 205 14.34 29.34 17.03
C PRO A 205 13.32 29.23 18.17
N VAL A 206 12.07 28.90 17.85
CA VAL A 206 10.99 28.74 18.82
C VAL A 206 11.32 27.67 19.87
N LEU A 207 11.85 26.53 19.43
CA LEU A 207 12.27 25.47 20.35
C LEU A 207 13.43 25.91 21.23
N MET A 208 14.40 26.64 20.69
CA MET A 208 15.54 27.15 21.47
C MET A 208 15.07 28.12 22.56
N ASP A 209 14.10 28.96 22.28
CA ASP A 209 13.54 29.91 23.27
C ASP A 209 12.77 29.16 24.37
N VAL A 210 11.91 28.19 24.01
CA VAL A 210 11.21 27.33 24.99
C VAL A 210 12.18 26.56 25.88
N PHE A 211 13.29 26.07 25.33
CA PHE A 211 14.31 25.37 26.14
C PHE A 211 15.08 26.31 27.05
N LYS A 212 15.31 27.56 26.67
CA LYS A 212 15.93 28.59 27.53
C LYS A 212 15.01 28.94 28.68
N GLU A 213 13.73 29.18 28.39
CA GLU A 213 12.71 29.51 29.42
C GLU A 213 12.49 28.35 30.38
N GLY A 214 12.40 27.09 29.87
CA GLY A 214 12.24 25.91 30.70
C GLY A 214 13.43 25.57 31.61
N ARG A 215 14.63 26.08 31.32
CA ARG A 215 15.79 25.99 32.22
C ARG A 215 15.71 27.01 33.38
N CYS A 216 15.04 28.14 33.16
CA CYS A 216 14.87 29.15 34.18
C CYS A 216 13.89 28.73 35.29
N GLN A 217 12.96 27.80 35.00
CA GLN A 217 11.96 27.31 35.98
C GLN A 217 12.40 26.15 36.85
N ARG A 218 13.61 25.60 36.64
CA ARG A 218 14.16 24.46 37.44
C ARG A 218 15.33 24.90 38.36
N ARG A 219 15.25 26.10 38.94
CA ARG A 219 16.13 26.51 40.03
C ARG A 219 15.32 26.80 41.28
#